data_b5df618c01efbe8b30265a407ebcc9ee
#
_entry.id   b5df618c01efbe8b30265a407ebcc9ee
#
_cell.length_a   1.000
_cell.length_b   1.000
_cell.length_c   1.000
_cell.angle_alpha   90.00
_cell.angle_beta   90.00
_cell.angle_gamma   90.00
#
_symmetry.space_group_name_H-M   'P 1'
#
loop_
_entity.id
_entity.type
_entity.pdbx_description
1 polymer ?
#
loop_
_entity_poly.entity_id
_entity_poly.type
_entity_poly.pdbx_seq_one_letter_code
_entity_poly.pdbx_strand_id
1 'polypeptide(L)'
;MLLLAVDTSGKQGSIAIARCAPDVSCEVIEVSPLARGTFSAELVPQIATLLEKHGFSKADIGALAVVSGPGSFTGLRIGLAVVKALADVLGKPIAAVSLLEALASKGQRGRVVSALDAGRSEVFLGEYEVGSTGTQLIRERLLTRDEWLASASEQLIVTADHAIAEAAQVKGLYVVEVERPRSDVIVQLGWRKIVSGETVSPEALEANYIGRSEAELFVKGS
;
A
#
# COMPACT_ATOMS: atom_id res chain seq x y z
N MET A 1 12.75 16.79 -6.08
CA MET A 1 11.95 16.93 -4.85
C MET A 1 12.25 15.74 -3.95
N LEU A 2 12.35 15.92 -2.62
CA LEU A 2 12.50 14.80 -1.69
C LEU A 2 11.11 14.24 -1.31
N LEU A 3 10.89 12.94 -1.50
CA LEU A 3 9.69 12.22 -1.10
C LEU A 3 10.02 11.32 0.08
N LEU A 4 9.20 11.37 1.13
CA LEU A 4 9.20 10.43 2.25
C LEU A 4 8.03 9.46 2.07
N ALA A 5 8.32 8.16 2.04
CA ALA A 5 7.31 7.11 2.00
C ALA A 5 7.28 6.30 3.30
N VAL A 6 6.08 5.94 3.76
CA VAL A 6 5.83 5.23 5.02
C VAL A 6 4.90 4.04 4.80
N ASP A 7 5.32 2.87 5.24
CA ASP A 7 4.48 1.67 5.36
C ASP A 7 4.55 1.10 6.76
N THR A 8 3.43 1.11 7.46
CA THR A 8 3.23 0.49 8.78
C THR A 8 2.10 -0.53 8.76
N SER A 9 1.67 -0.95 7.57
CA SER A 9 0.48 -1.81 7.36
C SER A 9 0.69 -3.28 7.71
N GLY A 10 1.95 -3.72 7.86
CA GLY A 10 2.32 -5.12 8.08
C GLY A 10 2.86 -5.42 9.47
N LYS A 11 3.30 -6.69 9.64
CA LYS A 11 4.08 -7.11 10.82
C LYS A 11 5.45 -6.43 10.86
N GLN A 12 6.03 -6.20 9.71
CA GLN A 12 7.22 -5.37 9.50
C GLN A 12 6.79 -4.18 8.69
N GLY A 13 7.30 -3.01 9.03
CA GLY A 13 7.09 -1.78 8.29
C GLY A 13 8.38 -1.37 7.57
N SER A 14 8.29 -0.28 6.84
CA SER A 14 9.45 0.39 6.26
C SER A 14 9.19 1.87 6.05
N ILE A 15 10.26 2.65 6.01
CA ILE A 15 10.27 4.02 5.53
C ILE A 15 11.28 4.13 4.38
N ALA A 16 11.05 5.04 3.47
CA ALA A 16 11.99 5.32 2.40
C ALA A 16 12.06 6.81 2.12
N ILE A 17 13.23 7.28 1.73
CA ILE A 17 13.41 8.60 1.12
C ILE A 17 13.91 8.44 -0.32
N ALA A 18 13.41 9.30 -1.20
CA ALA A 18 13.76 9.29 -2.60
C ALA A 18 13.87 10.69 -3.18
N ARG A 19 14.75 10.88 -4.16
CA ARG A 19 14.75 12.05 -5.02
C ARG A 19 13.88 11.77 -6.23
N CYS A 20 12.85 12.59 -6.40
CA CYS A 20 11.88 12.42 -7.48
C CYS A 20 11.90 13.66 -8.39
N ALA A 21 11.84 13.43 -9.71
CA ALA A 21 11.82 14.45 -10.74
C ALA A 21 10.45 14.59 -11.41
N PRO A 22 10.15 15.71 -12.06
CA PRO A 22 8.85 15.95 -12.71
C PRO A 22 8.49 14.94 -13.81
N ASP A 23 9.47 14.26 -14.39
CA ASP A 23 9.29 13.22 -15.41
C ASP A 23 8.82 11.86 -14.84
N VAL A 24 8.34 11.85 -13.60
CA VAL A 24 7.86 10.67 -12.85
C VAL A 24 9.00 9.71 -12.45
N SER A 25 10.25 10.04 -12.70
CA SER A 25 11.38 9.24 -12.21
C SER A 25 11.64 9.51 -10.73
N CYS A 26 11.93 8.44 -9.97
CA CYS A 26 12.35 8.49 -8.57
C CYS A 26 13.59 7.64 -8.37
N GLU A 27 14.60 8.24 -7.78
CA GLU A 27 15.78 7.56 -7.27
C GLU A 27 15.60 7.32 -5.77
N VAL A 28 15.43 6.06 -5.38
CA VAL A 28 15.34 5.68 -3.96
C VAL A 28 16.73 5.81 -3.34
N ILE A 29 16.86 6.67 -2.35
CA ILE A 29 18.12 6.92 -1.65
C ILE A 29 18.36 5.81 -0.62
N GLU A 30 17.35 5.51 0.20
CA GLU A 30 17.41 4.43 1.18
C GLU A 30 16.01 3.94 1.55
N VAL A 31 15.91 2.64 1.82
CA VAL A 31 14.76 2.01 2.47
C VAL A 31 15.21 1.49 3.82
N SER A 32 14.63 2.00 4.90
CA SER A 32 14.91 1.57 6.27
C SER A 32 13.76 0.71 6.80
N PRO A 33 14.04 -0.53 7.28
CA PRO A 33 13.02 -1.36 7.90
C PRO A 33 12.61 -0.81 9.27
N LEU A 34 11.34 -1.01 9.61
CA LEU A 34 10.78 -0.71 10.92
C LEU A 34 10.48 -2.02 11.67
N ALA A 35 10.94 -2.13 12.90
CA ALA A 35 10.73 -3.32 13.71
C ALA A 35 9.26 -3.48 14.12
N ARG A 36 8.83 -4.74 14.29
CA ARG A 36 7.49 -5.08 14.72
C ARG A 36 7.21 -4.58 16.14
N GLY A 37 6.02 -4.02 16.35
CA GLY A 37 5.50 -3.67 17.68
C GLY A 37 6.02 -2.37 18.26
N THR A 38 6.91 -1.67 17.54
CA THR A 38 7.56 -0.44 18.02
C THR A 38 7.21 0.81 17.22
N PHE A 39 6.31 0.69 16.20
CA PHE A 39 5.99 1.80 15.30
C PHE A 39 5.61 3.09 16.02
N SER A 40 4.83 3.00 17.10
CA SER A 40 4.40 4.19 17.86
C SER A 40 5.55 4.94 18.53
N ALA A 41 6.60 4.23 18.94
CA ALA A 41 7.75 4.82 19.59
C ALA A 41 8.89 5.17 18.61
N GLU A 42 9.04 4.38 17.55
CA GLU A 42 10.25 4.44 16.70
C GLU A 42 10.04 5.16 15.36
N LEU A 43 8.81 5.25 14.84
CA LEU A 43 8.59 5.79 13.49
C LEU A 43 9.15 7.21 13.33
N VAL A 44 8.82 8.11 14.23
CA VAL A 44 9.28 9.51 14.15
C VAL A 44 10.80 9.63 14.36
N PRO A 45 11.40 9.01 15.40
CA PRO A 45 12.86 8.95 15.54
C PRO A 45 13.58 8.36 14.33
N GLN A 46 13.07 7.28 13.75
CA GLN A 46 13.70 6.66 12.59
C GLN A 46 13.60 7.51 11.33
N ILE A 47 12.49 8.24 11.13
CA ILE A 47 12.40 9.25 10.06
C ILE A 47 13.48 10.33 10.24
N ALA A 48 13.65 10.86 11.46
CA ALA A 48 14.66 11.86 11.75
C ALA A 48 16.07 11.32 11.47
N THR A 49 16.41 10.15 11.99
CA THR A 49 17.70 9.49 11.77
C THR A 49 17.97 9.23 10.28
N LEU A 50 16.96 8.79 9.52
CA LEU A 50 17.09 8.54 8.09
C LEU A 50 17.39 9.84 7.31
N LEU A 51 16.72 10.92 7.66
CA LEU A 51 16.97 12.23 7.03
C LEU A 51 18.37 12.75 7.37
N GLU A 52 18.74 12.77 8.65
CA GLU A 52 20.04 13.24 9.12
C GLU A 52 21.21 12.47 8.52
N LYS A 53 21.09 11.14 8.41
CA LYS A 53 22.10 10.26 7.79
C LYS A 53 22.44 10.69 6.35
N HIS A 54 21.49 11.25 5.63
CA HIS A 54 21.66 11.70 4.24
C HIS A 54 21.80 13.23 4.11
N GLY A 55 21.98 13.93 5.23
CA GLY A 55 22.18 15.40 5.24
C GLY A 55 20.90 16.19 4.96
N PHE A 56 19.73 15.60 5.16
CA PHE A 56 18.44 16.26 5.03
C PHE A 56 17.84 16.64 6.38
N SER A 57 16.99 17.63 6.35
CA SER A 57 16.09 18.00 7.43
C SER A 57 14.64 17.74 7.05
N LYS A 58 13.72 17.83 8.00
CA LYS A 58 12.29 17.74 7.71
C LYS A 58 11.80 18.82 6.73
N ALA A 59 12.47 19.97 6.67
CA ALA A 59 12.11 21.05 5.75
C ALA A 59 12.40 20.73 4.27
N ASP A 60 13.28 19.76 4.02
CA ASP A 60 13.62 19.31 2.68
C ASP A 60 12.57 18.37 2.08
N ILE A 61 11.68 17.80 2.92
CA ILE A 61 10.58 16.96 2.46
C ILE A 61 9.64 17.81 1.60
N GLY A 62 9.51 17.42 0.34
CA GLY A 62 8.64 18.09 -0.64
C GLY A 62 7.28 17.42 -0.84
N ALA A 63 7.17 16.12 -0.55
CA ALA A 63 5.94 15.34 -0.63
C ALA A 63 6.00 14.11 0.28
N LEU A 64 4.84 13.55 0.59
CA LEU A 64 4.66 12.39 1.46
C LEU A 64 3.85 11.31 0.74
N ALA A 65 4.23 10.05 0.93
CA ALA A 65 3.44 8.90 0.50
C ALA A 65 3.24 7.95 1.68
N VAL A 66 2.05 7.35 1.80
CA VAL A 66 1.74 6.45 2.89
C VAL A 66 0.84 5.32 2.44
N VAL A 67 1.08 4.11 2.96
CA VAL A 67 0.14 3.01 2.77
C VAL A 67 -1.13 3.29 3.57
N SER A 68 -2.25 3.41 2.86
CA SER A 68 -3.57 3.64 3.47
C SER A 68 -4.29 2.34 3.88
N GLY A 69 -3.85 1.20 3.39
CA GLY A 69 -4.43 -0.13 3.64
C GLY A 69 -4.47 -1.01 2.39
N PRO A 70 -5.03 -2.22 2.52
CA PRO A 70 -5.43 -2.87 3.76
C PRO A 70 -4.25 -3.33 4.60
N GLY A 71 -4.50 -3.64 5.89
CA GLY A 71 -3.45 -4.13 6.78
C GLY A 71 -3.76 -4.01 8.26
N SER A 72 -2.72 -4.05 9.09
CA SER A 72 -2.81 -3.93 10.54
C SER A 72 -3.53 -2.64 10.95
N PHE A 73 -4.66 -2.76 11.62
CA PHE A 73 -5.47 -1.64 12.10
C PHE A 73 -4.67 -0.63 12.94
N THR A 74 -3.88 -1.12 13.90
CA THR A 74 -3.03 -0.27 14.75
C THR A 74 -1.88 0.33 13.96
N GLY A 75 -1.22 -0.48 13.13
CA GLY A 75 -0.10 -0.01 12.32
C GLY A 75 -0.51 1.10 11.35
N LEU A 76 -1.59 0.90 10.59
CA LEU A 76 -2.11 1.92 9.66
C LEU A 76 -2.37 3.25 10.37
N ARG A 77 -3.04 3.24 11.52
CA ARG A 77 -3.35 4.46 12.27
C ARG A 77 -2.10 5.22 12.70
N ILE A 78 -1.04 4.51 13.10
CA ILE A 78 0.23 5.14 13.48
C ILE A 78 0.86 5.83 12.28
N GLY A 79 1.02 5.12 11.15
CA GLY A 79 1.63 5.69 9.94
C GLY A 79 0.84 6.88 9.40
N LEU A 80 -0.49 6.74 9.30
CA LEU A 80 -1.37 7.80 8.84
C LEU A 80 -1.32 9.03 9.76
N ALA A 81 -1.33 8.85 11.09
CA ALA A 81 -1.27 9.95 12.04
C ALA A 81 0.05 10.74 11.93
N VAL A 82 1.18 10.04 11.79
CA VAL A 82 2.50 10.68 11.63
C VAL A 82 2.56 11.45 10.31
N VAL A 83 2.09 10.84 9.21
CA VAL A 83 2.10 11.49 7.89
C VAL A 83 1.15 12.69 7.85
N LYS A 84 -0.05 12.58 8.45
CA LYS A 84 -0.96 13.73 8.64
C LYS A 84 -0.27 14.90 9.33
N ALA A 85 0.34 14.63 10.49
CA ALA A 85 1.01 15.67 11.29
C ALA A 85 2.18 16.32 10.53
N LEU A 86 2.98 15.52 9.82
CA LEU A 86 4.07 16.05 9.01
C LEU A 86 3.55 16.89 7.84
N ALA A 87 2.52 16.42 7.14
CA ALA A 87 1.92 17.13 6.01
C ALA A 87 1.32 18.47 6.43
N ASP A 88 0.60 18.49 7.55
CA ASP A 88 -0.01 19.69 8.11
C ASP A 88 1.05 20.74 8.48
N VAL A 89 2.06 20.34 9.26
CA VAL A 89 3.13 21.25 9.70
C VAL A 89 3.99 21.75 8.54
N LEU A 90 4.23 20.92 7.53
CA LEU A 90 5.12 21.26 6.41
C LEU A 90 4.37 21.85 5.21
N GLY A 91 3.04 21.81 5.18
CA GLY A 91 2.24 22.24 4.04
C GLY A 91 2.51 21.41 2.79
N LYS A 92 2.66 20.07 2.91
CA LYS A 92 3.06 19.21 1.80
C LYS A 92 1.95 18.26 1.36
N PRO A 93 1.89 17.93 0.05
CA PRO A 93 0.89 17.01 -0.48
C PRO A 93 1.15 15.57 0.00
N ILE A 94 0.07 14.81 0.15
CA ILE A 94 0.09 13.40 0.54
C ILE A 94 -0.47 12.56 -0.59
N ALA A 95 0.22 11.47 -0.92
CA ALA A 95 -0.31 10.37 -1.72
C ALA A 95 -0.68 9.19 -0.82
N ALA A 96 -1.95 8.80 -0.83
CA ALA A 96 -2.41 7.57 -0.21
C ALA A 96 -2.28 6.40 -1.21
N VAL A 97 -1.57 5.34 -0.82
CA VAL A 97 -1.31 4.19 -1.69
C VAL A 97 -1.97 2.95 -1.09
N SER A 98 -2.77 2.24 -1.89
CA SER A 98 -3.29 0.93 -1.48
C SER A 98 -2.17 -0.12 -1.51
N LEU A 99 -2.11 -0.98 -0.49
CA LEU A 99 -1.17 -2.10 -0.50
C LEU A 99 -1.54 -3.13 -1.60
N LEU A 100 -2.82 -3.25 -1.93
CA LEU A 100 -3.27 -4.08 -3.05
C LEU A 100 -2.82 -3.50 -4.39
N GLU A 101 -2.83 -2.17 -4.56
CA GLU A 101 -2.24 -1.50 -5.71
C GLU A 101 -0.73 -1.77 -5.82
N ALA A 102 -0.03 -1.69 -4.69
CA ALA A 102 1.41 -1.96 -4.64
C ALA A 102 1.73 -3.41 -5.02
N LEU A 103 0.92 -4.39 -4.62
CA LEU A 103 1.03 -5.77 -5.06
C LEU A 103 0.72 -5.92 -6.55
N ALA A 104 -0.39 -5.36 -7.02
CA ALA A 104 -0.78 -5.44 -8.43
C ALA A 104 0.29 -4.87 -9.36
N SER A 105 1.00 -3.82 -8.94
CA SER A 105 2.10 -3.20 -9.70
C SER A 105 3.30 -4.13 -9.92
N LYS A 106 3.41 -5.24 -9.18
CA LYS A 106 4.40 -6.30 -9.38
C LYS A 106 3.96 -7.35 -10.40
N GLY A 107 2.70 -7.30 -10.83
CA GLY A 107 2.17 -8.17 -11.86
C GLY A 107 2.56 -7.78 -13.28
N GLN A 108 2.12 -8.58 -14.24
CA GLN A 108 2.29 -8.30 -15.66
C GLN A 108 1.27 -7.25 -16.14
N ARG A 109 1.51 -6.68 -17.33
CA ARG A 109 0.53 -5.78 -17.96
C ARG A 109 -0.79 -6.49 -18.24
N GLY A 110 -1.88 -5.77 -18.07
CA GLY A 110 -3.24 -6.24 -18.24
C GLY A 110 -3.97 -6.35 -16.91
N ARG A 111 -5.04 -7.12 -16.88
CA ARG A 111 -5.84 -7.32 -15.66
C ARG A 111 -5.12 -8.21 -14.66
N VAL A 112 -4.98 -7.69 -13.45
CA VAL A 112 -4.32 -8.35 -12.33
C VAL A 112 -5.25 -8.31 -11.11
N VAL A 113 -5.32 -9.42 -10.40
CA VAL A 113 -5.96 -9.51 -9.09
C VAL A 113 -4.88 -9.59 -8.02
N SER A 114 -4.78 -8.60 -7.16
CA SER A 114 -3.96 -8.69 -5.95
C SER A 114 -4.77 -9.28 -4.81
N ALA A 115 -4.15 -10.15 -4.00
CA ALA A 115 -4.82 -10.83 -2.89
C ALA A 115 -3.94 -10.79 -1.64
N LEU A 116 -4.56 -10.52 -0.47
CA LEU A 116 -3.92 -10.52 0.85
C LEU A 116 -4.81 -11.21 1.88
N ASP A 117 -4.22 -11.96 2.77
CA ASP A 117 -4.93 -12.57 3.89
C ASP A 117 -5.47 -11.50 4.85
N ALA A 118 -6.78 -11.49 5.05
CA ALA A 118 -7.47 -10.59 5.99
C ALA A 118 -7.63 -11.22 7.38
N GLY A 119 -7.19 -12.48 7.55
CA GLY A 119 -7.48 -13.29 8.74
C GLY A 119 -8.91 -13.84 8.74
N ARG A 120 -9.20 -14.73 9.69
CA ARG A 120 -10.55 -15.33 9.87
C ARG A 120 -11.16 -15.94 8.59
N SER A 121 -10.31 -16.53 7.74
CA SER A 121 -10.70 -17.10 6.44
C SER A 121 -11.27 -16.06 5.46
N GLU A 122 -10.89 -14.80 5.59
CA GLU A 122 -11.22 -13.73 4.66
C GLU A 122 -9.99 -13.29 3.85
N VAL A 123 -10.24 -12.71 2.68
CA VAL A 123 -9.20 -12.26 1.73
C VAL A 123 -9.55 -10.86 1.24
N PHE A 124 -8.61 -9.93 1.38
CA PHE A 124 -8.67 -8.66 0.68
C PHE A 124 -8.30 -8.88 -0.78
N LEU A 125 -9.14 -8.43 -1.69
CA LEU A 125 -8.94 -8.51 -3.13
C LEU A 125 -8.94 -7.14 -3.77
N GLY A 126 -7.99 -6.92 -4.68
CA GLY A 126 -7.94 -5.73 -5.53
C GLY A 126 -7.85 -6.14 -6.98
N GLU A 127 -8.77 -5.67 -7.81
CA GLU A 127 -8.74 -5.84 -9.25
C GLU A 127 -8.22 -4.57 -9.90
N TYR A 128 -7.19 -4.72 -10.72
CA TYR A 128 -6.48 -3.60 -11.34
C TYR A 128 -6.21 -3.83 -12.81
N GLU A 129 -6.14 -2.75 -13.59
CA GLU A 129 -5.53 -2.73 -14.91
C GLU A 129 -4.11 -2.18 -14.79
N VAL A 130 -3.11 -3.01 -15.09
CA VAL A 130 -1.69 -2.64 -15.03
C VAL A 130 -1.23 -2.21 -16.42
N GLY A 131 -0.99 -0.93 -16.59
CA GLY A 131 -0.55 -0.32 -17.84
C GLY A 131 0.90 0.15 -17.83
N SER A 132 1.34 0.77 -18.93
CA SER A 132 2.67 1.41 -19.02
C SER A 132 2.78 2.67 -18.15
N THR A 133 1.67 3.35 -17.93
CA THR A 133 1.60 4.62 -17.18
C THR A 133 1.30 4.43 -15.71
N GLY A 134 0.92 3.24 -15.26
CA GLY A 134 0.59 2.96 -13.86
C GLY A 134 -0.42 1.84 -13.70
N THR A 135 -0.96 1.79 -12.50
CA THR A 135 -1.95 0.80 -12.06
C THR A 135 -3.27 1.52 -11.85
N GLN A 136 -4.32 1.09 -12.54
CA GLN A 136 -5.65 1.70 -12.43
C GLN A 136 -6.57 0.76 -11.64
N LEU A 137 -7.17 1.29 -10.57
CA LEU A 137 -8.12 0.56 -9.75
C LEU A 137 -9.41 0.29 -10.52
N ILE A 138 -9.86 -0.97 -10.51
CA ILE A 138 -11.19 -1.38 -10.96
C ILE A 138 -12.11 -1.49 -9.74
N ARG A 139 -11.70 -2.28 -8.75
CA ARG A 139 -12.40 -2.41 -7.45
C ARG A 139 -11.54 -3.08 -6.39
N GLU A 140 -11.82 -2.78 -5.13
CA GLU A 140 -11.32 -3.50 -3.97
C GLU A 140 -12.49 -4.07 -3.15
N ARG A 141 -12.33 -5.26 -2.56
CA ARG A 141 -13.37 -5.94 -1.77
C ARG A 141 -12.79 -6.93 -0.76
N LEU A 142 -13.59 -7.27 0.22
CA LEU A 142 -13.34 -8.33 1.19
C LEU A 142 -14.30 -9.49 0.93
N LEU A 143 -13.74 -10.68 0.73
CA LEU A 143 -14.51 -11.92 0.54
C LEU A 143 -14.04 -12.98 1.53
N THR A 144 -14.87 -13.98 1.80
CA THR A 144 -14.37 -15.23 2.37
C THR A 144 -13.48 -15.94 1.33
N ARG A 145 -12.57 -16.77 1.83
CA ARG A 145 -11.70 -17.57 0.96
C ARG A 145 -12.50 -18.46 0.00
N ASP A 146 -13.61 -19.04 0.47
CA ASP A 146 -14.48 -19.90 -0.35
C ASP A 146 -15.20 -19.09 -1.42
N GLU A 147 -15.76 -17.92 -1.09
CA GLU A 147 -16.40 -17.02 -2.07
C GLU A 147 -15.40 -16.56 -3.13
N TRP A 148 -14.18 -16.20 -2.74
CA TRP A 148 -13.11 -15.84 -3.66
C TRP A 148 -12.75 -17.00 -4.61
N LEU A 149 -12.45 -18.19 -4.07
CA LEU A 149 -12.07 -19.35 -4.88
C LEU A 149 -13.21 -19.86 -5.78
N ALA A 150 -14.46 -19.66 -5.39
CA ALA A 150 -15.63 -19.99 -6.22
C ALA A 150 -15.84 -18.99 -7.37
N SER A 151 -15.48 -17.72 -7.16
CA SER A 151 -15.68 -16.62 -8.12
C SER A 151 -14.43 -16.27 -8.93
N ALA A 152 -13.29 -16.90 -8.64
CA ALA A 152 -12.03 -16.61 -9.31
C ALA A 152 -12.07 -16.99 -10.78
N SER A 153 -11.56 -16.11 -11.63
CA SER A 153 -11.46 -16.27 -13.08
C SER A 153 -9.99 -16.51 -13.50
N GLU A 154 -9.74 -16.71 -14.78
CA GLU A 154 -8.42 -16.97 -15.36
C GLU A 154 -7.44 -15.78 -15.31
N GLN A 155 -7.68 -14.80 -14.44
CA GLN A 155 -6.82 -13.64 -14.29
C GLN A 155 -5.57 -13.99 -13.47
N LEU A 156 -4.47 -13.25 -13.74
CA LEU A 156 -3.27 -13.35 -12.94
C LEU A 156 -3.54 -12.87 -11.51
N ILE A 157 -3.28 -13.73 -10.54
CA ILE A 157 -3.33 -13.41 -9.12
C ILE A 157 -1.90 -13.08 -8.65
N VAL A 158 -1.73 -11.96 -7.95
CA VAL A 158 -0.48 -11.56 -7.32
C VAL A 158 -0.68 -11.48 -5.81
N THR A 159 0.12 -12.17 -5.06
CA THR A 159 0.04 -12.18 -3.59
C THR A 159 1.43 -12.21 -2.95
N ALA A 160 1.51 -11.71 -1.71
CA ALA A 160 2.67 -11.85 -0.86
C ALA A 160 2.43 -12.86 0.29
N ASP A 161 1.28 -13.54 0.29
CA ASP A 161 0.90 -14.49 1.33
C ASP A 161 0.92 -15.92 0.78
N HIS A 162 1.83 -16.73 1.30
CA HIS A 162 2.03 -18.10 0.87
C HIS A 162 0.75 -18.95 0.94
N ALA A 163 -0.04 -18.81 2.02
CA ALA A 163 -1.30 -19.55 2.17
C ALA A 163 -2.37 -19.16 1.12
N ILE A 164 -2.33 -17.92 0.62
CA ILE A 164 -3.18 -17.48 -0.49
C ILE A 164 -2.68 -18.06 -1.81
N ALA A 165 -1.36 -18.06 -2.03
CA ALA A 165 -0.76 -18.64 -3.23
C ALA A 165 -1.07 -20.15 -3.33
N GLU A 166 -0.86 -20.89 -2.24
CA GLU A 166 -1.16 -22.33 -2.16
C GLU A 166 -2.65 -22.63 -2.46
N ALA A 167 -3.57 -21.91 -1.84
CA ALA A 167 -4.99 -22.09 -2.06
C ALA A 167 -5.40 -21.83 -3.53
N ALA A 168 -4.83 -20.81 -4.17
CA ALA A 168 -5.05 -20.51 -5.57
C ALA A 168 -4.49 -21.61 -6.48
N GLN A 169 -3.28 -22.12 -6.20
CA GLN A 169 -2.64 -23.20 -6.98
C GLN A 169 -3.44 -24.50 -6.91
N VAL A 170 -3.94 -24.88 -5.73
CA VAL A 170 -4.78 -26.07 -5.55
C VAL A 170 -6.06 -25.99 -6.40
N LYS A 171 -6.56 -24.79 -6.63
CA LYS A 171 -7.72 -24.54 -7.53
C LYS A 171 -7.35 -24.42 -9.02
N GLY A 172 -6.05 -24.56 -9.36
CA GLY A 172 -5.58 -24.42 -10.74
C GLY A 172 -5.58 -22.98 -11.26
N LEU A 173 -5.62 -21.99 -10.36
CA LEU A 173 -5.58 -20.59 -10.74
C LEU A 173 -4.14 -20.14 -11.05
N TYR A 174 -3.99 -19.17 -11.95
CA TYR A 174 -2.69 -18.61 -12.30
C TYR A 174 -2.26 -17.60 -11.21
N VAL A 175 -1.29 -17.98 -10.40
CA VAL A 175 -0.83 -17.16 -9.27
C VAL A 175 0.69 -16.97 -9.29
N VAL A 176 1.11 -15.76 -8.95
CA VAL A 176 2.52 -15.40 -8.72
C VAL A 176 2.66 -14.90 -7.29
N GLU A 177 3.47 -15.60 -6.51
CA GLU A 177 3.88 -15.17 -5.18
C GLU A 177 5.07 -14.20 -5.32
N VAL A 178 4.97 -13.03 -4.68
CA VAL A 178 5.98 -11.98 -4.72
C VAL A 178 6.39 -11.59 -3.31
N GLU A 179 7.55 -10.96 -3.17
CA GLU A 179 7.89 -10.31 -1.91
C GLU A 179 6.90 -9.17 -1.60
N ARG A 180 6.55 -9.03 -0.32
CA ARG A 180 5.68 -7.94 0.13
C ARG A 180 6.29 -6.61 -0.30
N PRO A 181 5.52 -5.74 -0.97
CA PRO A 181 5.98 -4.40 -1.33
C PRO A 181 6.47 -3.64 -0.11
N ARG A 182 7.59 -2.97 -0.26
CA ARG A 182 8.18 -2.09 0.75
C ARG A 182 8.03 -0.63 0.32
N SER A 183 8.55 0.29 1.12
CA SER A 183 8.41 1.72 0.87
C SER A 183 9.09 2.22 -0.41
N ASP A 184 9.97 1.45 -1.05
CA ASP A 184 10.48 1.73 -2.39
C ASP A 184 9.38 1.69 -3.46
N VAL A 185 8.49 0.69 -3.38
CA VAL A 185 7.32 0.60 -4.26
C VAL A 185 6.33 1.72 -3.96
N ILE A 186 6.14 2.05 -2.68
CA ILE A 186 5.26 3.14 -2.25
C ILE A 186 5.78 4.51 -2.75
N VAL A 187 7.11 4.70 -2.80
CA VAL A 187 7.74 5.86 -3.45
C VAL A 187 7.28 6.00 -4.90
N GLN A 188 7.40 4.93 -5.69
CA GLN A 188 7.09 4.97 -7.12
C GLN A 188 5.60 5.28 -7.39
N LEU A 189 4.70 4.59 -6.68
CA LEU A 189 3.26 4.79 -6.82
C LEU A 189 2.84 6.15 -6.26
N GLY A 190 3.34 6.50 -5.07
CA GLY A 190 3.05 7.77 -4.44
C GLY A 190 3.50 8.96 -5.28
N TRP A 191 4.68 8.89 -5.88
CA TRP A 191 5.15 9.97 -6.74
C TRP A 191 4.30 10.14 -8.00
N ARG A 192 3.88 9.05 -8.63
CA ARG A 192 2.93 9.12 -9.75
C ARG A 192 1.65 9.84 -9.36
N LYS A 193 1.07 9.50 -8.21
CA LYS A 193 -0.14 10.16 -7.66
C LYS A 193 0.11 11.65 -7.39
N ILE A 194 1.26 12.03 -6.85
CA ILE A 194 1.63 13.44 -6.64
C ILE A 194 1.68 14.20 -7.97
N VAL A 195 2.33 13.63 -8.99
CA VAL A 195 2.47 14.28 -10.30
C VAL A 195 1.13 14.36 -11.04
N SER A 196 0.27 13.35 -10.92
CA SER A 196 -1.09 13.36 -11.51
C SER A 196 -2.10 14.22 -10.75
N GLY A 197 -1.73 14.74 -9.57
CA GLY A 197 -2.63 15.51 -8.72
C GLY A 197 -3.60 14.66 -7.88
N GLU A 198 -3.42 13.34 -7.84
CA GLU A 198 -4.17 12.42 -6.99
C GLU A 198 -3.65 12.46 -5.55
N THR A 199 -3.82 13.62 -4.91
CA THR A 199 -3.37 13.88 -3.55
C THR A 199 -4.55 14.04 -2.61
N VAL A 200 -4.30 13.81 -1.33
CA VAL A 200 -5.30 14.01 -0.27
C VAL A 200 -4.79 15.05 0.73
N SER A 201 -5.71 15.83 1.30
CA SER A 201 -5.38 16.72 2.40
C SER A 201 -5.13 15.93 3.69
N PRO A 202 -4.43 16.50 4.69
CA PRO A 202 -4.28 15.85 5.99
C PRO A 202 -5.62 15.46 6.63
N GLU A 203 -6.66 16.28 6.50
CA GLU A 203 -7.99 16.00 7.05
C GLU A 203 -8.66 14.82 6.34
N ALA A 204 -8.54 14.75 5.02
CA ALA A 204 -9.18 13.74 4.18
C ALA A 204 -8.41 12.40 4.16
N LEU A 205 -7.17 12.36 4.66
CA LEU A 205 -6.39 11.12 4.70
C LEU A 205 -7.01 10.15 5.71
N GLU A 206 -7.54 9.04 5.25
CA GLU A 206 -8.14 8.00 6.07
C GLU A 206 -7.57 6.62 5.73
N ALA A 207 -7.72 5.67 6.67
CA ALA A 207 -7.40 4.29 6.38
C ALA A 207 -8.42 3.69 5.41
N ASN A 208 -7.93 3.00 4.39
CA ASN A 208 -8.76 2.24 3.46
C ASN A 208 -9.24 0.95 4.16
N TYR A 209 -10.35 1.04 4.88
CA TYR A 209 -11.02 -0.09 5.49
C TYR A 209 -11.91 -0.78 4.46
N ILE A 210 -11.36 -1.77 3.78
CA ILE A 210 -12.11 -2.58 2.83
C ILE A 210 -13.05 -3.48 3.64
N GLY A 211 -14.35 -3.16 3.59
CA GLY A 211 -15.42 -3.94 4.23
C GLY A 211 -16.17 -4.81 3.21
N ARG A 212 -17.05 -5.68 3.68
CA ARG A 212 -18.06 -6.31 2.83
C ARG A 212 -19.04 -5.24 2.36
N SER A 213 -19.44 -5.30 1.08
CA SER A 213 -20.48 -4.40 0.57
C SER A 213 -21.80 -4.67 1.32
N GLU A 214 -22.60 -3.62 1.55
CA GLU A 214 -23.92 -3.78 2.19
C GLU A 214 -24.78 -4.82 1.48
N ALA A 215 -24.70 -4.94 0.14
CA ALA A 215 -25.40 -5.94 -0.63
C ALA A 215 -25.03 -7.39 -0.27
N GLU A 216 -23.77 -7.65 0.14
CA GLU A 216 -23.31 -8.98 0.55
C GLU A 216 -23.71 -9.34 1.98
N LEU A 217 -24.00 -8.35 2.84
CA LEU A 217 -24.49 -8.56 4.20
C LEU A 217 -25.97 -9.01 4.22
N PHE A 218 -26.77 -8.59 3.25
CA PHE A 218 -28.21 -8.90 3.18
C PHE A 218 -28.51 -10.29 2.59
N VAL A 219 -27.61 -10.92 1.84
CA VAL A 219 -27.82 -12.25 1.25
C VAL A 219 -27.77 -13.40 2.28
N LYS A 220 -27.19 -13.20 3.46
CA LYS A 220 -27.09 -14.22 4.54
C LYS A 220 -28.24 -14.20 5.55
N GLY A 221 -29.26 -13.38 5.35
CA GLY A 221 -30.44 -13.23 6.25
C GLY A 221 -31.75 -13.75 5.67
N SER A 222 -31.71 -14.59 4.63
CA SER A 222 -32.91 -15.17 4.02
C SER A 222 -32.90 -16.68 4.11
#